data_f4415fca0d93b0dface817022298cf82
#
_entry.id   f4415fca0d93b0dface817022298cf82
#
_cell.length_a   1.000
_cell.length_b   1.000
_cell.length_c   1.000
_cell.angle_alpha   90.00
_cell.angle_beta   90.00
_cell.angle_gamma   90.00
#
_symmetry.space_group_name_H-M   'P 1'
#
loop_
_entity.id
_entity.type
_entity.pdbx_description
1 polymer ?
#
loop_
_entity_poly.entity_id
_entity_poly.type
_entity_poly.pdbx_seq_one_letter_code
_entity_poly.pdbx_strand_id
1 'polypeptide(L)'
;MEIKKLTADEVSDFKRLIEIFKDVFENDVDIPPVDHLRRLLSNPDFMVFVALSGGNVAGGLTIYVLHRYYSVKPEAYIYDVGISPEFQRKGLGKALMAEVCRYCQANGFENAYVEAEHDDVEAVRFYRATAYNHEVHAVHFTY
;
A
#
# COMPACT_ATOMS: atom_id res chain seq x y z
N MET A 1 -1.92 15.44 -10.08
CA MET A 1 -2.01 14.25 -9.24
C MET A 1 -1.16 14.41 -7.99
N GLU A 2 -1.67 14.02 -6.85
CA GLU A 2 -0.98 14.16 -5.57
C GLU A 2 -0.91 12.79 -4.89
N ILE A 3 0.24 12.46 -4.27
CA ILE A 3 0.40 11.26 -3.46
C ILE A 3 0.71 11.71 -2.04
N LYS A 4 -0.06 11.20 -1.07
CA LYS A 4 0.15 11.59 0.32
C LYS A 4 -0.06 10.44 1.30
N LYS A 5 0.61 10.54 2.44
CA LYS A 5 0.40 9.67 3.59
C LYS A 5 -0.79 10.19 4.38
N LEU A 6 -1.75 9.33 4.70
CA LEU A 6 -2.93 9.72 5.47
C LEU A 6 -2.62 9.93 6.95
N THR A 7 -3.30 10.89 7.55
CA THR A 7 -3.31 11.12 9.00
C THR A 7 -4.60 10.57 9.61
N ALA A 8 -4.67 10.56 10.95
CA ALA A 8 -5.84 10.06 11.67
C ALA A 8 -7.12 10.87 11.37
N ASP A 9 -6.99 12.11 10.90
CA ASP A 9 -8.13 12.95 10.53
C ASP A 9 -8.71 12.63 9.15
N GLU A 10 -8.06 11.76 8.39
CA GLU A 10 -8.40 11.47 7.00
C GLU A 10 -9.04 10.10 6.82
N VAL A 11 -9.89 9.70 7.77
CA VAL A 11 -10.57 8.40 7.75
C VAL A 11 -11.45 8.24 6.51
N SER A 12 -12.06 9.32 6.02
CA SER A 12 -12.92 9.24 4.84
C SER A 12 -12.13 8.84 3.59
N ASP A 13 -10.92 9.34 3.44
CA ASP A 13 -10.03 8.94 2.33
C ASP A 13 -9.60 7.47 2.47
N PHE A 14 -9.32 7.02 3.69
CA PHE A 14 -8.99 5.61 3.95
C PHE A 14 -10.18 4.72 3.59
N LYS A 15 -11.37 5.12 4.00
CA LYS A 15 -12.60 4.39 3.68
C LYS A 15 -12.80 4.28 2.16
N ARG A 16 -12.57 5.37 1.44
CA ARG A 16 -12.66 5.38 -0.02
C ARG A 16 -11.64 4.43 -0.64
N LEU A 17 -10.41 4.38 -0.12
CA LEU A 17 -9.40 3.44 -0.58
C LEU A 17 -9.84 1.99 -0.37
N ILE A 18 -10.44 1.68 0.79
CA ILE A 18 -10.94 0.33 1.07
C ILE A 18 -12.03 -0.05 0.06
N GLU A 19 -12.92 0.88 -0.31
CA GLU A 19 -13.92 0.63 -1.35
C GLU A 19 -13.27 0.30 -2.69
N ILE A 20 -12.18 0.99 -3.05
CA ILE A 20 -11.41 0.68 -4.26
C ILE A 20 -10.81 -0.71 -4.17
N PHE A 21 -10.24 -1.08 -3.04
CA PHE A 21 -9.68 -2.42 -2.82
C PHE A 21 -10.75 -3.50 -2.97
N LYS A 22 -11.96 -3.28 -2.41
CA LYS A 22 -13.06 -4.23 -2.55
C LYS A 22 -13.40 -4.47 -4.02
N ASP A 23 -13.43 -3.41 -4.80
CA ASP A 23 -13.72 -3.50 -6.23
C ASP A 23 -12.59 -4.20 -7.00
N VAL A 24 -11.36 -3.76 -6.80
CA VAL A 24 -10.19 -4.28 -7.52
C VAL A 24 -9.89 -5.73 -7.16
N PHE A 25 -10.04 -6.10 -5.88
CA PHE A 25 -9.75 -7.46 -5.39
C PHE A 25 -10.99 -8.35 -5.40
N GLU A 26 -12.15 -7.84 -5.83
CA GLU A 26 -13.39 -8.58 -5.97
C GLU A 26 -13.79 -9.30 -4.68
N ASN A 27 -13.79 -8.58 -3.54
CA ASN A 27 -14.21 -9.13 -2.26
C ASN A 27 -15.41 -8.36 -1.70
N ASP A 28 -16.14 -9.00 -0.77
CA ASP A 28 -17.34 -8.46 -0.14
C ASP A 28 -17.13 -8.19 1.36
N VAL A 29 -15.90 -7.93 1.76
CA VAL A 29 -15.58 -7.65 3.17
C VAL A 29 -16.27 -6.37 3.61
N ASP A 30 -16.93 -6.39 4.77
CA ASP A 30 -17.53 -5.20 5.36
C ASP A 30 -16.46 -4.21 5.79
N ILE A 31 -16.69 -2.92 5.53
CA ILE A 31 -15.75 -1.87 5.96
C ILE A 31 -15.87 -1.71 7.47
N PRO A 32 -14.77 -1.79 8.21
CA PRO A 32 -14.79 -1.63 9.66
C PRO A 32 -15.30 -0.25 10.11
N PRO A 33 -15.73 -0.12 11.37
CA PRO A 33 -16.17 1.17 11.91
C PRO A 33 -15.09 2.24 11.87
N VAL A 34 -15.53 3.50 11.82
CA VAL A 34 -14.64 4.67 11.77
C VAL A 34 -13.61 4.66 12.90
N ASP A 35 -14.00 4.29 14.12
CA ASP A 35 -13.07 4.26 15.25
C ASP A 35 -11.94 3.26 15.06
N HIS A 36 -12.22 2.12 14.46
CA HIS A 36 -11.18 1.13 14.12
C HIS A 36 -10.20 1.70 13.10
N LEU A 37 -10.71 2.31 12.03
CA LEU A 37 -9.86 2.89 10.98
C LEU A 37 -9.03 4.05 11.52
N ARG A 38 -9.59 4.88 12.40
CA ARG A 38 -8.85 5.98 13.04
C ARG A 38 -7.73 5.45 13.91
N ARG A 39 -7.96 4.37 14.66
CA ARG A 39 -6.92 3.75 15.46
C ARG A 39 -5.77 3.23 14.60
N LEU A 40 -6.08 2.61 13.46
CA LEU A 40 -5.04 2.17 12.52
C LEU A 40 -4.22 3.34 12.01
N LEU A 41 -4.88 4.41 11.56
CA LEU A 41 -4.16 5.60 11.06
C LEU A 41 -3.35 6.30 12.15
N SER A 42 -3.71 6.12 13.42
CA SER A 42 -2.98 6.67 14.56
C SER A 42 -1.82 5.79 15.01
N ASN A 43 -1.76 4.55 14.51
CA ASN A 43 -0.71 3.61 14.87
C ASN A 43 0.56 3.90 14.05
N PRO A 44 1.70 4.22 14.72
CA PRO A 44 2.93 4.51 13.96
C PRO A 44 3.48 3.32 13.18
N ASP A 45 3.01 2.11 13.47
CA ASP A 45 3.43 0.89 12.78
C ASP A 45 2.50 0.50 11.63
N PHE A 46 1.60 1.39 11.25
CA PHE A 46 0.72 1.21 10.10
C PHE A 46 0.63 2.51 9.31
N MET A 47 0.75 2.43 7.99
CA MET A 47 0.70 3.60 7.13
C MET A 47 -0.21 3.35 5.93
N VAL A 48 -0.89 4.39 5.49
CA VAL A 48 -1.68 4.39 4.26
C VAL A 48 -1.23 5.53 3.38
N PHE A 49 -0.94 5.22 2.13
CA PHE A 49 -0.65 6.22 1.11
C PHE A 49 -1.75 6.19 0.06
N VAL A 50 -2.21 7.36 -0.34
CA VAL A 50 -3.21 7.48 -1.40
C VAL A 50 -2.69 8.35 -2.53
N ALA A 51 -3.16 8.04 -3.73
CA ALA A 51 -3.00 8.88 -4.90
C ALA A 51 -4.32 9.58 -5.16
N LEU A 52 -4.28 10.90 -5.26
CA LEU A 52 -5.44 11.75 -5.48
C LEU A 52 -5.44 12.27 -6.90
N SER A 53 -6.59 12.24 -7.54
CA SER A 53 -6.83 12.86 -8.84
C SER A 53 -7.99 13.84 -8.70
N GLY A 54 -7.74 15.12 -8.91
CA GLY A 54 -8.74 16.14 -8.69
C GLY A 54 -9.29 16.19 -7.27
N GLY A 55 -8.47 15.86 -6.28
CA GLY A 55 -8.87 15.81 -4.88
C GLY A 55 -9.56 14.53 -4.44
N ASN A 56 -9.81 13.59 -5.35
CA ASN A 56 -10.48 12.33 -5.07
C ASN A 56 -9.48 11.16 -5.05
N VAL A 57 -9.70 10.20 -4.15
CA VAL A 57 -8.85 9.02 -4.06
C VAL A 57 -9.00 8.19 -5.33
N ALA A 58 -7.90 8.01 -6.05
CA ALA A 58 -7.83 7.21 -7.26
C ALA A 58 -7.20 5.83 -7.02
N GLY A 59 -6.47 5.68 -5.93
CA GLY A 59 -5.83 4.44 -5.53
C GLY A 59 -4.93 4.67 -4.33
N GLY A 60 -4.23 3.63 -3.93
CA GLY A 60 -3.33 3.72 -2.80
C GLY A 60 -2.76 2.38 -2.38
N LEU A 61 -2.09 2.39 -1.24
CA LEU A 61 -1.52 1.19 -0.65
C LEU A 61 -1.47 1.29 0.87
N THR A 62 -1.35 0.13 1.49
CA THR A 62 -1.18 0.02 2.94
C THR A 62 0.18 -0.59 3.25
N ILE A 63 0.74 -0.21 4.40
CA ILE A 63 2.05 -0.66 4.84
C ILE A 63 1.98 -1.06 6.30
N TYR A 64 2.53 -2.23 6.64
CA TYR A 64 2.83 -2.61 8.01
C TYR A 64 4.30 -2.41 8.28
N VAL A 65 4.63 -1.74 9.38
CA VAL A 65 6.01 -1.49 9.79
C VAL A 65 6.47 -2.67 10.63
N LEU A 66 7.52 -3.35 10.20
CA LEU A 66 8.06 -4.52 10.89
C LEU A 66 9.36 -4.14 11.60
N HIS A 67 9.32 -4.19 12.94
CA HIS A 67 10.49 -3.94 13.77
C HIS A 67 11.31 -5.21 13.92
N ARG A 68 12.61 -5.10 13.68
CA ARG A 68 13.51 -6.26 13.72
C ARG A 68 14.28 -6.27 15.02
N TYR A 69 14.56 -7.48 15.53
CA TYR A 69 15.25 -7.63 16.81
C TYR A 69 16.74 -7.27 16.72
N TYR A 70 17.31 -7.32 15.52
CA TYR A 70 18.76 -7.15 15.32
C TYR A 70 19.11 -5.81 14.67
N SER A 71 18.18 -4.96 14.40
CA SER A 71 18.44 -3.65 13.78
C SER A 71 17.38 -2.64 14.23
N VAL A 72 17.82 -1.41 14.43
CA VAL A 72 16.91 -0.29 14.75
C VAL A 72 16.15 0.20 13.52
N LYS A 73 16.61 -0.16 12.32
CA LYS A 73 15.94 0.21 11.08
C LYS A 73 14.82 -0.78 10.78
N PRO A 74 13.56 -0.35 10.71
CA PRO A 74 12.46 -1.25 10.40
C PRO A 74 12.36 -1.57 8.92
N GLU A 75 11.54 -2.56 8.60
CA GLU A 75 11.16 -2.87 7.23
C GLU A 75 9.73 -2.39 6.97
N ALA A 76 9.46 -1.94 5.76
CA ALA A 76 8.12 -1.57 5.31
C ALA A 76 7.53 -2.73 4.50
N TYR A 77 6.50 -3.37 5.03
CA TYR A 77 5.78 -4.41 4.32
C TYR A 77 4.57 -3.77 3.63
N ILE A 78 4.67 -3.60 2.31
CA ILE A 78 3.58 -3.10 1.49
C ILE A 78 2.59 -4.25 1.32
N TYR A 79 1.38 -4.09 1.84
CA TYR A 79 0.43 -5.20 1.96
C TYR A 79 -0.54 -5.25 0.79
N ASP A 80 -1.33 -4.19 0.59
CA ASP A 80 -2.28 -4.08 -0.53
C ASP A 80 -1.92 -2.87 -1.37
N VAL A 81 -1.98 -3.04 -2.69
CA VAL A 81 -1.81 -1.95 -3.66
C VAL A 81 -2.97 -2.04 -4.65
N GLY A 82 -3.71 -0.97 -4.82
CA GLY A 82 -4.84 -0.97 -5.75
C GLY A 82 -5.07 0.41 -6.36
N ILE A 83 -5.38 0.40 -7.66
CA ILE A 83 -5.73 1.60 -8.42
C ILE A 83 -7.12 1.38 -9.00
N SER A 84 -8.00 2.36 -8.83
CA SER A 84 -9.34 2.31 -9.43
C SER A 84 -9.25 2.08 -10.93
N PRO A 85 -10.09 1.21 -11.53
CA PRO A 85 -10.00 0.84 -12.93
C PRO A 85 -9.92 2.02 -13.90
N GLU A 86 -10.67 3.08 -13.64
CA GLU A 86 -10.68 4.28 -14.50
C GLU A 86 -9.35 5.05 -14.50
N PHE A 87 -8.49 4.80 -13.51
CA PHE A 87 -7.19 5.46 -13.38
C PHE A 87 -6.02 4.53 -13.66
N GLN A 88 -6.26 3.28 -14.04
CA GLN A 88 -5.20 2.33 -14.37
C GLN A 88 -4.53 2.68 -15.70
N ARG A 89 -3.31 2.16 -15.89
CA ARG A 89 -2.49 2.33 -17.10
C ARG A 89 -2.12 3.78 -17.40
N LYS A 90 -2.09 4.64 -16.37
CA LYS A 90 -1.70 6.05 -16.49
C LYS A 90 -0.42 6.36 -15.68
N GLY A 91 0.29 5.33 -15.22
CA GLY A 91 1.51 5.50 -14.44
C GLY A 91 1.29 5.78 -12.96
N LEU A 92 0.05 5.74 -12.48
CA LEU A 92 -0.29 6.09 -11.10
C LEU A 92 0.31 5.11 -10.10
N GLY A 93 0.22 3.82 -10.40
CA GLY A 93 0.79 2.79 -9.53
C GLY A 93 2.30 2.88 -9.42
N LYS A 94 3.00 3.14 -10.54
CA LYS A 94 4.45 3.33 -10.53
C LYS A 94 4.84 4.56 -9.72
N ALA A 95 4.13 5.66 -9.88
CA ALA A 95 4.38 6.88 -9.12
C ALA A 95 4.16 6.68 -7.63
N LEU A 96 3.12 5.93 -7.27
CA LEU A 96 2.82 5.59 -5.88
C LEU A 96 3.94 4.76 -5.26
N MET A 97 4.41 3.72 -5.95
CA MET A 97 5.52 2.88 -5.48
C MET A 97 6.80 3.68 -5.34
N ALA A 98 7.12 4.55 -6.31
CA ALA A 98 8.31 5.39 -6.26
C ALA A 98 8.28 6.35 -5.06
N GLU A 99 7.14 6.97 -4.79
CA GLU A 99 6.99 7.89 -3.66
C GLU A 99 7.12 7.16 -2.32
N VAL A 100 6.55 5.97 -2.18
CA VAL A 100 6.67 5.17 -0.97
C VAL A 100 8.12 4.76 -0.73
N CYS A 101 8.83 4.32 -1.77
CA CYS A 101 10.24 3.98 -1.64
C CYS A 101 11.08 5.19 -1.23
N ARG A 102 10.80 6.35 -1.82
CA ARG A 102 11.47 7.60 -1.45
C ARG A 102 11.20 7.95 0.03
N TYR A 103 9.94 7.84 0.46
CA TYR A 103 9.56 8.09 1.85
C TYR A 103 10.30 7.15 2.81
N CYS A 104 10.31 5.86 2.51
CA CYS A 104 10.96 4.87 3.37
C CYS A 104 12.46 5.14 3.48
N GLN A 105 13.11 5.44 2.38
CA GLN A 105 14.54 5.78 2.39
C GLN A 105 14.81 7.03 3.23
N ALA A 106 13.98 8.07 3.09
CA ALA A 106 14.14 9.32 3.83
C ALA A 106 13.83 9.18 5.33
N ASN A 107 13.05 8.18 5.72
CA ASN A 107 12.59 8.00 7.10
C ASN A 107 13.24 6.81 7.83
N GLY A 108 14.40 6.37 7.35
CA GLY A 108 15.24 5.41 8.08
C GLY A 108 14.81 3.96 8.00
N PHE A 109 14.02 3.58 7.01
CA PHE A 109 13.69 2.18 6.75
C PHE A 109 14.86 1.47 6.08
N GLU A 110 15.07 0.22 6.45
CA GLU A 110 16.12 -0.60 5.82
C GLU A 110 15.73 -0.99 4.39
N ASN A 111 14.46 -1.36 4.21
CA ASN A 111 13.92 -1.74 2.91
C ASN A 111 12.41 -1.61 2.90
N ALA A 112 11.84 -1.77 1.72
CA ALA A 112 10.40 -1.96 1.53
C ALA A 112 10.24 -3.19 0.64
N TYR A 113 9.23 -4.01 0.92
CA TYR A 113 8.94 -5.16 0.08
C TYR A 113 7.44 -5.36 -0.07
N VAL A 114 7.05 -6.06 -1.12
CA VAL A 114 5.67 -6.40 -1.43
C VAL A 114 5.64 -7.84 -1.94
N GLU A 115 4.55 -8.54 -1.67
CA GLU A 115 4.34 -9.90 -2.17
C GLU A 115 3.28 -9.88 -3.26
N ALA A 116 3.51 -10.65 -4.31
CA ALA A 116 2.54 -10.91 -5.36
C ALA A 116 2.36 -12.42 -5.47
N GLU A 117 1.13 -12.88 -5.61
CA GLU A 117 0.87 -14.29 -5.88
C GLU A 117 1.59 -14.71 -7.15
N HIS A 118 2.21 -15.88 -7.11
CA HIS A 118 3.03 -16.38 -8.22
C HIS A 118 2.27 -16.42 -9.55
N ASP A 119 1.01 -16.77 -9.52
CA ASP A 119 0.15 -16.89 -10.70
C ASP A 119 -0.65 -15.61 -11.02
N ASP A 120 -0.51 -14.54 -10.24
CA ASP A 120 -1.08 -13.24 -10.58
C ASP A 120 -0.16 -12.53 -11.57
N VAL A 121 -0.32 -12.86 -12.83
CA VAL A 121 0.55 -12.40 -13.92
C VAL A 121 0.57 -10.88 -14.04
N GLU A 122 -0.57 -10.22 -13.83
CA GLU A 122 -0.66 -8.76 -13.93
C GLU A 122 0.10 -8.09 -12.81
N ALA A 123 -0.06 -8.57 -11.57
CA ALA A 123 0.66 -8.02 -10.42
C ALA A 123 2.18 -8.22 -10.57
N VAL A 124 2.61 -9.41 -10.94
CA VAL A 124 4.03 -9.72 -11.16
C VAL A 124 4.61 -8.80 -12.23
N ARG A 125 3.90 -8.64 -13.35
CA ARG A 125 4.35 -7.76 -14.43
C ARG A 125 4.44 -6.31 -13.96
N PHE A 126 3.46 -5.86 -13.16
CA PHE A 126 3.46 -4.50 -12.61
C PHE A 126 4.70 -4.26 -11.75
N TYR A 127 4.98 -5.15 -10.79
CA TYR A 127 6.12 -4.96 -9.89
C TYR A 127 7.45 -5.07 -10.62
N ARG A 128 7.55 -5.93 -11.63
CA ARG A 128 8.75 -6.03 -12.47
C ARG A 128 9.02 -4.80 -13.31
N ALA A 129 8.01 -3.97 -13.53
CA ALA A 129 8.16 -2.69 -14.23
C ALA A 129 8.56 -1.55 -13.28
N THR A 130 8.65 -1.79 -11.97
CA THR A 130 9.13 -0.81 -10.99
C THR A 130 10.65 -0.95 -10.82
N ALA A 131 11.27 0.00 -10.11
CA ALA A 131 12.70 -0.03 -9.84
C ALA A 131 13.04 -0.90 -8.62
N TYR A 132 12.72 -2.19 -8.70
CA TYR A 132 13.01 -3.14 -7.63
C TYR A 132 14.46 -3.61 -7.67
N ASN A 133 14.97 -4.12 -6.54
CA ASN A 133 16.34 -4.60 -6.43
C ASN A 133 16.47 -6.10 -6.69
N HIS A 134 15.61 -6.91 -6.07
CA HIS A 134 15.61 -8.36 -6.26
C HIS A 134 14.28 -8.96 -5.86
N GLU A 135 14.05 -10.20 -6.29
CA GLU A 135 12.86 -10.97 -5.95
C GLU A 135 13.21 -12.04 -4.92
N VAL A 136 12.25 -12.36 -4.05
CA VAL A 136 12.40 -13.41 -3.06
C VAL A 136 11.23 -14.38 -3.19
N HIS A 137 11.38 -15.59 -2.62
CA HIS A 137 10.29 -16.54 -2.52
C HIS A 137 9.59 -16.39 -1.16
N ALA A 138 8.26 -16.37 -1.19
CA ALA A 138 7.44 -16.41 0.02
C ALA A 138 6.72 -17.75 0.08
N VAL A 139 6.59 -18.29 1.29
CA VAL A 139 5.85 -19.54 1.52
C VAL A 139 4.75 -19.25 2.52
N HIS A 140 3.51 -19.52 2.14
CA HIS A 140 2.33 -19.23 2.95
C HIS A 140 1.72 -20.52 3.50
N PHE A 141 1.35 -20.47 4.76
CA PHE A 141 0.62 -21.55 5.42
C PHE A 141 -0.79 -21.03 5.73
N THR A 142 -1.79 -21.67 5.16
CA THR A 142 -3.19 -21.30 5.33
C THR A 142 -3.92 -22.37 6.15
N TYR A 143 -4.74 -21.94 7.10
CA TYR A 143 -5.45 -22.84 8.03
C TYR A 143 -6.95 -22.74 7.90
#